data_c9d2da513a247725b218c035e64be233
#
_entry.id   c9d2da513a247725b218c035e64be233
#
_cell.length_a   1.000
_cell.length_b   1.000
_cell.length_c   1.000
_cell.angle_alpha   90.00
_cell.angle_beta   90.00
_cell.angle_gamma   90.00
#
_symmetry.space_group_name_H-M   'P 1'
#
loop_
_entity.id
_entity.type
_entity.pdbx_description
1 polymer ?
#
loop_
_entity_poly.entity_id
_entity_poly.type
_entity_poly.pdbx_seq_one_letter_code
_entity_poly.pdbx_strand_id
1 'polypeptide(L)'
;FFEQRMIDFKRVPSPCFLLDERLLARNLSVVDRVRRESGAEVIVALKACAMWSIFPLLARHSDGATASSAAEARLVREEFGQPAHTYAPVYTDRNIGEILDCSSHITFNSLGQFRRFGAMALLRGISCGLRVNPRYSPVETDLYNPCVAGSRLGVTAEELETQGGLPDGIEGLHFHVLCESRSEHLRKALEAVERHFGRYLDRIQWLNMGGGHLMTHADYDCDDLIALLRDFRARHPRLRLILEPG
;
A
#
# COMPACT_ATOMS: atom_id res chain seq x y z
N PHE A 1 3.40 37.48 8.16
CA PHE A 1 4.85 37.32 7.91
C PHE A 1 5.37 36.24 8.83
N PHE A 2 5.41 34.98 8.35
CA PHE A 2 6.13 33.91 9.03
C PHE A 2 7.59 34.04 8.59
N GLU A 3 8.46 34.47 9.51
CA GLU A 3 9.90 34.43 9.33
C GLU A 3 10.29 32.98 8.95
N GLN A 4 10.87 32.81 7.78
CA GLN A 4 11.54 31.58 7.38
C GLN A 4 12.73 31.34 8.31
N ARG A 5 12.51 30.69 9.46
CA ARG A 5 13.63 30.20 10.27
C ARG A 5 14.35 29.15 9.47
N MET A 6 15.44 29.55 8.84
CA MET A 6 16.34 28.61 8.18
C MET A 6 16.94 27.66 9.21
N ILE A 7 17.08 26.40 8.85
CA ILE A 7 17.75 25.41 9.69
C ILE A 7 19.21 25.85 9.89
N ASP A 8 19.63 25.99 11.14
CA ASP A 8 21.04 26.21 11.46
C ASP A 8 21.79 24.88 11.46
N PHE A 9 22.33 24.52 10.31
CA PHE A 9 23.07 23.26 10.13
C PHE A 9 24.28 23.10 11.05
N LYS A 10 24.82 24.20 11.61
CA LYS A 10 25.94 24.14 12.57
C LYS A 10 25.52 23.55 13.92
N ARG A 11 24.22 23.54 14.21
CA ARG A 11 23.65 22.98 15.44
C ARG A 11 23.17 21.56 15.27
N VAL A 12 23.20 21.03 14.05
CA VAL A 12 22.75 19.67 13.75
C VAL A 12 23.90 18.70 13.98
N PRO A 13 23.73 17.64 14.80
CA PRO A 13 24.77 16.63 14.99
C PRO A 13 25.01 15.85 13.68
N SER A 14 26.26 15.41 13.49
CA SER A 14 26.63 14.63 12.32
C SER A 14 27.34 13.33 12.78
N PRO A 15 26.98 12.16 12.19
CA PRO A 15 25.96 11.93 11.17
C PRO A 15 24.53 11.89 11.73
N CYS A 16 23.55 12.41 10.99
CA CYS A 16 22.13 12.26 11.33
C CYS A 16 21.24 12.35 10.08
N PHE A 17 20.01 11.86 10.18
CA PHE A 17 18.94 12.19 9.26
C PHE A 17 18.19 13.41 9.78
N LEU A 18 18.00 14.40 8.93
CA LEU A 18 17.29 15.63 9.25
C LEU A 18 16.04 15.74 8.38
N LEU A 19 14.90 15.98 9.03
CA LEU A 19 13.63 16.19 8.35
C LEU A 19 13.07 17.57 8.72
N ASP A 20 12.65 18.35 7.72
CA ASP A 20 11.94 19.64 7.95
C ASP A 20 10.43 19.34 8.01
N GLU A 21 9.86 19.43 9.22
CA GLU A 21 8.44 19.17 9.45
C GLU A 21 7.50 20.11 8.67
N ARG A 22 7.95 21.33 8.33
CA ARG A 22 7.13 22.27 7.54
C ARG A 22 7.01 21.80 6.08
N LEU A 23 8.10 21.26 5.52
CA LEU A 23 8.09 20.68 4.18
C LEU A 23 7.26 19.39 4.18
N LEU A 24 7.41 18.57 5.21
CA LEU A 24 6.60 17.38 5.39
C LEU A 24 5.11 17.74 5.49
N ALA A 25 4.74 18.71 6.33
CA ALA A 25 3.34 19.13 6.49
C ALA A 25 2.74 19.65 5.17
N ARG A 26 3.53 20.36 4.35
CA ARG A 26 3.11 20.77 3.01
C ARG A 26 2.85 19.55 2.10
N ASN A 27 3.75 18.58 2.10
CA ASN A 27 3.58 17.35 1.32
C ASN A 27 2.36 16.55 1.80
N LEU A 28 2.20 16.44 3.12
CA LEU A 28 1.04 15.75 3.71
C LEU A 28 -0.28 16.45 3.39
N SER A 29 -0.30 17.78 3.19
CA SER A 29 -1.52 18.46 2.75
C SER A 29 -1.96 18.05 1.35
N VAL A 30 -1.02 17.71 0.46
CA VAL A 30 -1.32 17.17 -0.88
C VAL A 30 -1.90 15.77 -0.77
N VAL A 31 -1.27 14.91 0.01
CA VAL A 31 -1.74 13.54 0.26
C VAL A 31 -3.14 13.55 0.89
N ASP A 32 -3.36 14.39 1.88
CA ASP A 32 -4.66 14.54 2.55
C ASP A 32 -5.75 15.08 1.62
N ARG A 33 -5.39 15.97 0.67
CA ARG A 33 -6.30 16.41 -0.39
C ARG A 33 -6.73 15.24 -1.26
N VAL A 34 -5.78 14.44 -1.76
CA VAL A 34 -6.10 13.24 -2.57
C VAL A 34 -7.02 12.31 -1.79
N ARG A 35 -6.69 12.01 -0.53
CA ARG A 35 -7.48 11.16 0.36
C ARG A 35 -8.94 11.66 0.49
N ARG A 36 -9.12 12.91 0.88
CA ARG A 36 -10.45 13.48 1.13
C ARG A 36 -11.29 13.64 -0.13
N GLU A 37 -10.67 14.09 -1.22
CA GLU A 37 -11.42 14.37 -2.44
C GLU A 37 -11.73 13.12 -3.26
N SER A 38 -10.86 12.10 -3.24
CA SER A 38 -11.14 10.83 -3.92
C SER A 38 -11.98 9.86 -3.08
N GLY A 39 -11.90 9.98 -1.75
CA GLY A 39 -12.47 9.03 -0.79
C GLY A 39 -11.72 7.69 -0.76
N ALA A 40 -10.50 7.63 -1.31
CA ALA A 40 -9.59 6.51 -1.11
C ALA A 40 -8.89 6.64 0.25
N GLU A 41 -8.62 5.52 0.89
CA GLU A 41 -7.78 5.46 2.08
C GLU A 41 -6.31 5.59 1.68
N VAL A 42 -5.54 6.28 2.50
CA VAL A 42 -4.09 6.42 2.31
C VAL A 42 -3.38 5.90 3.55
N ILE A 43 -2.53 4.91 3.37
CA ILE A 43 -1.72 4.31 4.43
C ILE A 43 -0.23 4.49 4.11
N VAL A 44 0.55 4.94 5.11
CA VAL A 44 1.97 5.27 4.91
C VAL A 44 2.83 4.02 4.85
N ALA A 45 3.74 3.92 3.88
CA ALA A 45 4.62 2.77 3.75
C ALA A 45 5.93 2.95 4.54
N LEU A 46 6.10 2.17 5.63
CA LEU A 46 7.27 2.28 6.50
C LEU A 46 8.57 1.91 5.79
N LYS A 47 8.54 1.02 4.82
CA LYS A 47 9.73 0.67 4.01
C LYS A 47 10.40 1.88 3.34
N ALA A 48 9.64 2.95 3.08
CA ALA A 48 10.15 4.17 2.51
C ALA A 48 10.65 5.14 3.59
N CYS A 49 9.95 5.24 4.73
CA CYS A 49 10.34 6.08 5.85
C CYS A 49 9.82 5.52 7.18
N ALA A 50 10.72 4.96 8.00
CA ALA A 50 10.41 4.44 9.32
C ALA A 50 10.90 5.36 10.46
N MET A 51 10.93 6.67 10.22
CA MET A 51 11.30 7.67 11.24
C MET A 51 10.13 7.86 12.21
N TRP A 52 10.07 7.07 13.28
CA TRP A 52 8.94 7.05 14.23
C TRP A 52 8.66 8.39 14.91
N SER A 53 9.65 9.26 15.06
CA SER A 53 9.46 10.60 15.66
C SER A 53 8.44 11.47 14.90
N ILE A 54 8.19 11.20 13.61
CA ILE A 54 7.20 11.93 12.81
C ILE A 54 5.85 11.21 12.70
N PHE A 55 5.71 10.00 13.24
CA PHE A 55 4.45 9.24 13.14
C PHE A 55 3.23 9.99 13.68
N PRO A 56 3.30 10.75 14.78
CA PRO A 56 2.16 11.58 15.20
C PRO A 56 1.71 12.61 14.17
N LEU A 57 2.63 13.09 13.31
CA LEU A 57 2.29 13.97 12.20
C LEU A 57 1.68 13.19 11.05
N LEU A 58 2.28 12.06 10.65
CA LEU A 58 1.76 11.19 9.59
C LEU A 58 0.35 10.67 9.91
N ALA A 59 0.10 10.23 11.14
CA ALA A 59 -1.18 9.69 11.58
C ALA A 59 -2.36 10.68 11.47
N ARG A 60 -2.09 11.97 11.49
CA ARG A 60 -3.14 12.99 11.29
C ARG A 60 -3.58 13.14 9.83
N HIS A 61 -2.76 12.69 8.89
CA HIS A 61 -2.97 12.88 7.45
C HIS A 61 -3.12 11.56 6.68
N SER A 62 -3.17 10.42 7.38
CA SER A 62 -3.33 9.10 6.79
C SER A 62 -4.33 8.26 7.58
N ASP A 63 -4.77 7.15 6.99
CA ASP A 63 -5.73 6.22 7.58
C ASP A 63 -5.03 5.04 8.29
N GLY A 64 -3.71 4.97 8.22
CA GLY A 64 -2.90 3.93 8.84
C GLY A 64 -1.50 3.86 8.27
N ALA A 65 -0.85 2.71 8.49
CA ALA A 65 0.47 2.43 7.95
C ALA A 65 0.59 0.98 7.48
N THR A 66 1.44 0.75 6.46
CA THR A 66 1.75 -0.58 5.96
C THR A 66 3.13 -1.03 6.39
N ALA A 67 3.25 -2.33 6.70
CA ALA A 67 4.47 -2.98 7.15
C ALA A 67 4.91 -4.09 6.18
N SER A 68 6.22 -4.24 6.01
CA SER A 68 6.83 -5.26 5.15
C SER A 68 7.58 -6.34 5.93
N SER A 69 7.55 -6.27 7.26
CA SER A 69 8.22 -7.22 8.15
C SER A 69 7.55 -7.24 9.53
N ALA A 70 7.89 -8.23 10.37
CA ALA A 70 7.45 -8.29 11.76
C ALA A 70 7.91 -7.06 12.56
N ALA A 71 9.15 -6.62 12.34
CA ALA A 71 9.70 -5.44 13.02
C ALA A 71 8.93 -4.17 12.64
N GLU A 72 8.59 -3.98 11.35
CA GLU A 72 7.76 -2.85 10.93
C GLU A 72 6.33 -2.95 11.47
N ALA A 73 5.71 -4.14 11.45
CA ALA A 73 4.36 -4.34 11.99
C ALA A 73 4.29 -3.98 13.48
N ARG A 74 5.30 -4.40 14.26
CA ARG A 74 5.44 -4.00 15.65
C ARG A 74 5.64 -2.49 15.81
N LEU A 75 6.50 -1.88 15.00
CA LEU A 75 6.74 -0.44 15.01
C LEU A 75 5.45 0.36 14.71
N VAL A 76 4.65 -0.09 13.74
CA VAL A 76 3.32 0.50 13.49
C VAL A 76 2.42 0.38 14.71
N ARG A 77 2.37 -0.79 15.32
CA ARG A 77 1.53 -1.05 16.49
C ARG A 77 1.92 -0.18 17.68
N GLU A 78 3.21 -0.07 17.97
CA GLU A 78 3.74 0.59 19.16
C GLU A 78 3.81 2.12 19.00
N GLU A 79 4.27 2.61 17.85
CA GLU A 79 4.60 4.03 17.65
C GLU A 79 3.56 4.78 16.79
N PHE A 80 2.91 4.11 15.84
CA PHE A 80 1.81 4.70 15.07
C PHE A 80 0.47 4.57 15.80
N GLY A 81 0.39 3.64 16.78
CA GLY A 81 -0.76 3.46 17.66
C GLY A 81 -1.94 2.73 17.03
N GLN A 82 -1.74 2.06 15.90
CA GLN A 82 -2.75 1.31 15.16
C GLN A 82 -2.19 -0.05 14.71
N PRO A 83 -3.03 -1.06 14.45
CA PRO A 83 -2.57 -2.29 13.81
C PRO A 83 -2.23 -2.04 12.34
N ALA A 84 -1.16 -2.69 11.85
CA ALA A 84 -0.64 -2.51 10.51
C ALA A 84 -1.50 -3.17 9.42
N HIS A 85 -1.41 -2.65 8.19
CA HIS A 85 -1.64 -3.42 6.98
C HIS A 85 -0.33 -4.09 6.59
N THR A 86 -0.24 -5.42 6.65
CA THR A 86 1.03 -6.10 6.45
C THR A 86 1.08 -6.89 5.15
N TYR A 87 2.11 -6.62 4.37
CA TYR A 87 2.47 -7.44 3.21
C TYR A 87 3.98 -7.74 3.24
N ALA A 88 4.31 -9.02 3.18
CA ALA A 88 5.66 -9.50 2.89
C ALA A 88 5.61 -10.61 1.84
N PRO A 89 6.61 -10.73 0.95
CA PRO A 89 6.64 -11.79 -0.05
C PRO A 89 6.64 -13.20 0.55
N VAL A 90 7.17 -13.33 1.78
CA VAL A 90 7.27 -14.60 2.49
C VAL A 90 6.92 -14.42 3.97
N TYR A 91 6.00 -15.26 4.44
CA TYR A 91 5.75 -15.50 5.86
C TYR A 91 6.29 -16.87 6.26
N THR A 92 6.78 -16.98 7.49
CA THR A 92 7.32 -18.21 8.06
C THR A 92 6.62 -18.53 9.38
N ASP A 93 6.69 -19.80 9.83
CA ASP A 93 6.15 -20.19 11.14
C ASP A 93 6.79 -19.41 12.30
N ARG A 94 8.02 -18.92 12.08
CA ARG A 94 8.76 -18.14 13.08
C ARG A 94 8.20 -16.74 13.28
N ASN A 95 7.72 -16.08 12.21
CA ASN A 95 7.34 -14.65 12.27
C ASN A 95 5.85 -14.39 12.14
N ILE A 96 5.07 -15.36 11.64
CA ILE A 96 3.66 -15.13 11.34
C ILE A 96 2.84 -14.78 12.60
N GLY A 97 3.13 -15.40 13.75
CA GLY A 97 2.43 -15.10 14.99
C GLY A 97 2.53 -13.64 15.39
N GLU A 98 3.76 -13.11 15.46
CA GLU A 98 4.03 -11.70 15.78
C GLU A 98 3.41 -10.74 14.76
N ILE A 99 3.49 -11.06 13.47
CA ILE A 99 2.87 -10.27 12.41
C ILE A 99 1.36 -10.17 12.62
N LEU A 100 0.69 -11.30 12.87
CA LEU A 100 -0.75 -11.33 13.07
C LEU A 100 -1.16 -10.54 14.32
N ASP A 101 -0.40 -10.61 15.40
CA ASP A 101 -0.68 -9.88 16.64
C ASP A 101 -0.57 -8.35 16.46
N CYS A 102 0.16 -7.89 15.43
CA CYS A 102 0.37 -6.48 15.13
C CYS A 102 -0.44 -5.96 13.92
N SER A 103 -1.23 -6.81 13.25
CA SER A 103 -1.89 -6.46 11.98
C SER A 103 -3.41 -6.46 12.08
N SER A 104 -4.06 -5.55 11.35
CA SER A 104 -5.51 -5.57 11.06
C SER A 104 -5.80 -6.20 9.69
N HIS A 105 -4.85 -6.07 8.77
CA HIS A 105 -4.92 -6.64 7.43
C HIS A 105 -3.62 -7.39 7.14
N ILE A 106 -3.74 -8.54 6.49
CA ILE A 106 -2.59 -9.30 6.01
C ILE A 106 -2.79 -9.66 4.54
N THR A 107 -1.81 -9.37 3.70
CA THR A 107 -1.82 -9.76 2.29
C THR A 107 -0.88 -10.92 2.06
N PHE A 108 -1.41 -12.03 1.54
CA PHE A 108 -0.63 -13.20 1.15
C PHE A 108 -0.12 -13.07 -0.27
N ASN A 109 1.12 -13.45 -0.50
CA ASN A 109 1.74 -13.39 -1.83
C ASN A 109 1.32 -14.54 -2.75
N SER A 110 0.79 -15.62 -2.20
CA SER A 110 0.36 -16.81 -2.96
C SER A 110 -0.76 -17.56 -2.26
N LEU A 111 -1.50 -18.35 -3.01
CA LEU A 111 -2.51 -19.24 -2.46
C LEU A 111 -1.93 -20.29 -1.49
N GLY A 112 -0.69 -20.72 -1.72
CA GLY A 112 0.00 -21.62 -0.80
C GLY A 112 0.22 -21.01 0.58
N GLN A 113 0.59 -19.70 0.64
CA GLN A 113 0.70 -18.99 1.92
C GLN A 113 -0.67 -18.84 2.60
N PHE A 114 -1.72 -18.49 1.86
CA PHE A 114 -3.06 -18.40 2.41
C PHE A 114 -3.54 -19.74 2.96
N ARG A 115 -3.36 -20.85 2.25
CA ARG A 115 -3.70 -22.19 2.76
C ARG A 115 -2.97 -22.52 4.06
N ARG A 116 -1.70 -22.09 4.19
CA ARG A 116 -0.88 -22.36 5.37
C ARG A 116 -1.26 -21.50 6.57
N PHE A 117 -1.50 -20.24 6.38
CA PHE A 117 -1.60 -19.25 7.46
C PHE A 117 -2.96 -18.53 7.55
N GLY A 118 -3.81 -18.67 6.52
CA GLY A 118 -5.08 -17.95 6.45
C GLY A 118 -6.01 -18.26 7.62
N ALA A 119 -6.13 -19.53 8.00
CA ALA A 119 -6.96 -19.91 9.16
C ALA A 119 -6.50 -19.22 10.45
N MET A 120 -5.20 -19.06 10.66
CA MET A 120 -4.66 -18.37 11.83
C MET A 120 -5.02 -16.88 11.84
N ALA A 121 -5.02 -16.24 10.66
CA ALA A 121 -5.40 -14.83 10.51
C ALA A 121 -6.91 -14.65 10.72
N LEU A 122 -7.74 -15.48 10.08
CA LEU A 122 -9.18 -15.43 10.18
C LEU A 122 -9.68 -15.65 11.62
N LEU A 123 -9.08 -16.59 12.36
CA LEU A 123 -9.40 -16.83 13.78
C LEU A 123 -9.09 -15.63 14.68
N ARG A 124 -8.20 -14.73 14.27
CA ARG A 124 -7.89 -13.46 14.96
C ARG A 124 -8.72 -12.28 14.45
N GLY A 125 -9.65 -12.51 13.53
CA GLY A 125 -10.46 -11.45 12.92
C GLY A 125 -9.67 -10.51 12.01
N ILE A 126 -8.52 -10.98 11.46
CA ILE A 126 -7.67 -10.18 10.58
C ILE A 126 -8.18 -10.31 9.15
N SER A 127 -8.38 -9.17 8.48
CA SER A 127 -8.79 -9.12 7.08
C SER A 127 -7.68 -9.66 6.17
N CYS A 128 -7.99 -10.70 5.40
CA CYS A 128 -7.04 -11.38 4.54
C CYS A 128 -7.14 -10.88 3.10
N GLY A 129 -6.01 -10.55 2.51
CA GLY A 129 -5.88 -10.21 1.10
C GLY A 129 -4.96 -11.13 0.33
N LEU A 130 -5.06 -11.07 -0.98
CA LEU A 130 -4.19 -11.77 -1.90
C LEU A 130 -3.48 -10.76 -2.82
N ARG A 131 -2.16 -10.82 -2.90
CA ARG A 131 -1.43 -10.05 -3.91
C ARG A 131 -1.66 -10.68 -5.28
N VAL A 132 -2.01 -9.82 -6.23
CA VAL A 132 -2.24 -10.22 -7.63
C VAL A 132 -1.24 -9.58 -8.56
N ASN A 133 -0.93 -10.26 -9.65
CA ASN A 133 -0.10 -9.78 -10.73
C ASN A 133 -0.99 -9.48 -11.95
N PRO A 134 -1.29 -8.19 -12.24
CA PRO A 134 -2.16 -7.80 -13.35
C PRO A 134 -1.47 -7.87 -14.72
N ARG A 135 -0.24 -8.39 -14.80
CA ARG A 135 0.58 -8.47 -16.03
C ARG A 135 0.81 -7.11 -16.70
N TYR A 136 0.79 -6.06 -15.91
CA TYR A 136 1.13 -4.71 -16.32
C TYR A 136 1.97 -4.02 -15.24
N SER A 137 3.06 -3.42 -15.66
CA SER A 137 3.84 -2.45 -14.90
C SER A 137 4.46 -1.45 -15.87
N PRO A 138 4.55 -0.16 -15.54
CA PRO A 138 5.25 0.83 -16.34
C PRO A 138 6.77 0.78 -16.17
N VAL A 139 7.27 -0.08 -15.28
CA VAL A 139 8.72 -0.19 -14.98
C VAL A 139 9.43 -0.86 -16.16
N GLU A 140 10.32 -0.12 -16.83
CA GLU A 140 11.02 -0.57 -18.03
C GLU A 140 12.11 -1.60 -17.73
N THR A 141 12.77 -1.49 -16.57
CA THR A 141 13.88 -2.38 -16.21
C THR A 141 13.31 -3.67 -15.63
N ASP A 142 13.53 -4.79 -16.30
CA ASP A 142 13.02 -6.11 -15.91
C ASP A 142 13.35 -6.50 -14.46
N LEU A 143 14.55 -6.14 -13.99
CA LEU A 143 14.99 -6.40 -12.61
C LEU A 143 14.05 -5.81 -11.55
N TYR A 144 13.44 -4.68 -11.85
CA TYR A 144 12.53 -3.95 -10.95
C TYR A 144 11.07 -4.09 -11.33
N ASN A 145 10.77 -4.73 -12.48
CA ASN A 145 9.41 -4.93 -12.94
C ASN A 145 8.75 -6.12 -12.20
N PRO A 146 7.77 -5.86 -11.33
CA PRO A 146 7.13 -6.94 -10.55
C PRO A 146 6.22 -7.84 -11.38
N CYS A 147 5.97 -7.48 -12.65
CA CYS A 147 5.09 -8.21 -13.57
C CYS A 147 5.83 -8.93 -14.70
N VAL A 148 7.17 -8.95 -14.66
CA VAL A 148 7.98 -9.67 -15.65
C VAL A 148 7.63 -11.17 -15.67
N ALA A 149 7.82 -11.82 -16.81
CA ALA A 149 7.62 -13.26 -16.94
C ALA A 149 8.45 -14.04 -15.89
N GLY A 150 7.81 -14.94 -15.15
CA GLY A 150 8.44 -15.67 -14.05
C GLY A 150 8.56 -14.89 -12.73
N SER A 151 7.97 -13.72 -12.62
CA SER A 151 7.90 -13.00 -11.35
C SER A 151 7.18 -13.84 -10.30
N ARG A 152 7.77 -13.90 -9.09
CA ARG A 152 7.17 -14.55 -7.92
C ARG A 152 6.21 -13.64 -7.13
N LEU A 153 6.00 -12.40 -7.57
CA LEU A 153 5.26 -11.39 -6.83
C LEU A 153 3.78 -11.37 -7.24
N GLY A 154 2.95 -11.96 -6.39
CA GLY A 154 1.52 -12.05 -6.59
C GLY A 154 1.10 -13.22 -7.49
N VAL A 155 -0.19 -13.48 -7.50
CA VAL A 155 -0.83 -14.56 -8.26
C VAL A 155 -1.39 -14.00 -9.56
N THR A 156 -1.17 -14.67 -10.68
CA THR A 156 -1.80 -14.31 -11.95
C THR A 156 -3.26 -14.81 -12.01
N ALA A 157 -4.07 -14.27 -12.91
CA ALA A 157 -5.44 -14.69 -13.06
C ALA A 157 -5.54 -16.18 -13.46
N GLU A 158 -4.65 -16.63 -14.33
CA GLU A 158 -4.59 -18.02 -14.79
C GLU A 158 -4.24 -18.98 -13.65
N GLU A 159 -3.27 -18.60 -12.80
CA GLU A 159 -2.92 -19.39 -11.61
C GLU A 159 -4.09 -19.45 -10.63
N LEU A 160 -4.79 -18.33 -10.44
CA LEU A 160 -5.94 -18.26 -9.55
C LEU A 160 -7.07 -19.18 -10.06
N GLU A 161 -7.36 -19.13 -11.35
CA GLU A 161 -8.37 -19.99 -11.99
C GLU A 161 -8.02 -21.48 -11.92
N THR A 162 -6.78 -21.84 -12.24
CA THR A 162 -6.29 -23.21 -12.18
C THR A 162 -6.41 -23.81 -10.78
N GLN A 163 -6.35 -22.97 -9.75
CA GLN A 163 -6.43 -23.39 -8.36
C GLN A 163 -7.85 -23.25 -7.75
N GLY A 164 -8.87 -23.04 -8.56
CA GLY A 164 -10.28 -23.02 -8.14
C GLY A 164 -10.84 -21.62 -7.87
N GLY A 165 -10.15 -20.58 -8.29
CA GLY A 165 -10.58 -19.18 -8.12
C GLY A 165 -10.20 -18.58 -6.77
N LEU A 166 -10.87 -17.47 -6.43
CA LEU A 166 -10.60 -16.74 -5.18
C LEU A 166 -11.13 -17.53 -3.98
N PRO A 167 -10.27 -17.94 -3.01
CA PRO A 167 -10.69 -18.68 -1.85
C PRO A 167 -11.65 -17.89 -0.95
N ASP A 168 -12.53 -18.60 -0.26
CA ASP A 168 -13.33 -18.02 0.82
C ASP A 168 -12.41 -17.55 1.94
N GLY A 169 -12.74 -16.37 2.52
CA GLY A 169 -11.93 -15.71 3.54
C GLY A 169 -10.91 -14.72 2.98
N ILE A 170 -10.74 -14.63 1.67
CA ILE A 170 -10.03 -13.50 1.04
C ILE A 170 -11.04 -12.35 0.86
N GLU A 171 -10.77 -11.26 1.55
CA GLU A 171 -11.62 -10.05 1.57
C GLU A 171 -11.05 -8.91 0.72
N GLY A 172 -9.81 -9.03 0.27
CA GLY A 172 -9.18 -7.99 -0.53
C GLY A 172 -8.18 -8.48 -1.56
N LEU A 173 -7.94 -7.63 -2.55
CA LEU A 173 -6.83 -7.79 -3.49
C LEU A 173 -5.83 -6.67 -3.31
N HIS A 174 -4.56 -6.98 -3.55
CA HIS A 174 -3.46 -6.03 -3.51
C HIS A 174 -2.61 -6.18 -4.76
N PHE A 175 -2.25 -5.07 -5.38
CA PHE A 175 -1.20 -5.04 -6.38
C PHE A 175 -0.21 -3.90 -6.08
N HIS A 176 1.05 -4.09 -6.42
CA HIS A 176 2.08 -3.06 -6.31
C HIS A 176 2.98 -3.17 -7.53
N VAL A 177 2.71 -2.33 -8.53
CA VAL A 177 3.29 -2.43 -9.88
C VAL A 177 3.89 -1.12 -10.37
N LEU A 178 3.77 -0.04 -9.58
CA LEU A 178 4.27 1.28 -9.88
C LEU A 178 5.57 1.55 -9.13
N CYS A 179 6.43 2.35 -9.76
CA CYS A 179 7.64 2.93 -9.17
C CYS A 179 7.85 4.29 -9.82
N GLU A 180 7.98 5.36 -9.02
CA GLU A 180 8.17 6.74 -9.48
C GLU A 180 7.20 7.14 -10.62
N SER A 181 5.93 6.78 -10.42
CA SER A 181 4.92 6.78 -11.48
C SER A 181 3.92 7.91 -11.33
N ARG A 182 3.23 8.23 -12.44
CA ARG A 182 2.16 9.22 -12.54
C ARG A 182 0.78 8.54 -12.54
N SER A 183 -0.28 9.34 -12.45
CA SER A 183 -1.69 8.87 -12.42
C SER A 183 -2.08 8.06 -13.66
N GLU A 184 -1.57 8.40 -14.84
CA GLU A 184 -1.80 7.65 -16.09
C GLU A 184 -1.32 6.20 -16.02
N HIS A 185 -0.24 5.93 -15.27
CA HIS A 185 0.25 4.57 -15.06
C HIS A 185 -0.68 3.77 -14.13
N LEU A 186 -1.25 4.42 -13.11
CA LEU A 186 -2.28 3.79 -12.29
C LEU A 186 -3.52 3.46 -13.12
N ARG A 187 -3.95 4.34 -14.02
CA ARG A 187 -5.09 4.10 -14.93
C ARG A 187 -4.90 2.80 -15.71
N LYS A 188 -3.76 2.62 -16.34
CA LYS A 188 -3.42 1.38 -17.07
C LYS A 188 -3.34 0.16 -16.16
N ALA A 189 -2.84 0.32 -14.94
CA ALA A 189 -2.81 -0.76 -13.96
C ALA A 189 -4.22 -1.18 -13.54
N LEU A 190 -5.13 -0.22 -13.29
CA LEU A 190 -6.53 -0.49 -12.96
C LEU A 190 -7.27 -1.16 -14.12
N GLU A 191 -7.05 -0.71 -15.36
CA GLU A 191 -7.59 -1.37 -16.56
C GLU A 191 -7.12 -2.83 -16.68
N ALA A 192 -5.85 -3.09 -16.35
CA ALA A 192 -5.33 -4.45 -16.33
C ALA A 192 -5.93 -5.29 -15.19
N VAL A 193 -6.15 -4.71 -14.01
CA VAL A 193 -6.84 -5.36 -12.90
C VAL A 193 -8.29 -5.67 -13.26
N GLU A 194 -9.04 -4.74 -13.83
CA GLU A 194 -10.42 -4.97 -14.29
C GLU A 194 -10.47 -6.08 -15.36
N ARG A 195 -9.52 -6.10 -16.30
CA ARG A 195 -9.44 -7.12 -17.36
C ARG A 195 -9.18 -8.51 -16.82
N HIS A 196 -8.25 -8.66 -15.89
CA HIS A 196 -7.79 -9.97 -15.42
C HIS A 196 -8.51 -10.46 -14.17
N PHE A 197 -8.93 -9.54 -13.30
CA PHE A 197 -9.51 -9.84 -11.98
C PHE A 197 -10.91 -9.24 -11.77
N GLY A 198 -11.51 -8.59 -12.78
CA GLY A 198 -12.78 -7.86 -12.67
C GLY A 198 -13.90 -8.68 -12.06
N ARG A 199 -14.03 -9.96 -12.42
CA ARG A 199 -15.03 -10.88 -11.86
C ARG A 199 -14.92 -11.13 -10.35
N TYR A 200 -13.77 -10.78 -9.74
CA TYR A 200 -13.55 -10.92 -8.30
C TYR A 200 -13.80 -9.61 -7.53
N LEU A 201 -13.86 -8.46 -8.21
CA LEU A 201 -14.01 -7.16 -7.55
C LEU A 201 -15.33 -7.03 -6.77
N ASP A 202 -16.41 -7.67 -7.23
CA ASP A 202 -17.68 -7.69 -6.52
C ASP A 202 -17.70 -8.66 -5.30
N ARG A 203 -16.68 -9.51 -5.16
CA ARG A 203 -16.54 -10.50 -4.08
C ARG A 203 -15.64 -10.04 -2.95
N ILE A 204 -14.95 -8.92 -3.11
CA ILE A 204 -14.00 -8.38 -2.15
C ILE A 204 -14.49 -7.06 -1.55
N GLN A 205 -13.93 -6.70 -0.42
CA GLN A 205 -14.28 -5.49 0.33
C GLN A 205 -13.31 -4.35 0.07
N TRP A 206 -12.06 -4.66 -0.27
CA TRP A 206 -11.02 -3.66 -0.50
C TRP A 206 -10.05 -4.04 -1.62
N LEU A 207 -9.56 -2.98 -2.30
CA LEU A 207 -8.50 -3.07 -3.30
C LEU A 207 -7.35 -2.15 -2.88
N ASN A 208 -6.22 -2.75 -2.54
CA ASN A 208 -5.00 -2.01 -2.25
C ASN A 208 -4.16 -1.92 -3.54
N MET A 209 -3.94 -0.69 -3.98
CA MET A 209 -3.27 -0.38 -5.24
C MET A 209 -1.76 -0.19 -5.08
N GLY A 210 -1.24 -0.41 -3.84
CA GLY A 210 0.16 -0.19 -3.52
C GLY A 210 0.58 1.27 -3.58
N GLY A 211 1.87 1.49 -3.69
CA GLY A 211 2.49 2.81 -3.78
C GLY A 211 3.19 3.04 -5.11
N GLY A 212 4.20 3.91 -5.07
CA GLY A 212 5.01 4.26 -6.24
C GLY A 212 4.53 5.52 -6.96
N HIS A 213 3.63 6.29 -6.34
CA HIS A 213 3.16 7.59 -6.83
C HIS A 213 4.08 8.72 -6.37
N LEU A 214 4.43 9.62 -7.28
CA LEU A 214 5.15 10.86 -6.96
C LEU A 214 4.19 12.02 -6.61
N MET A 215 3.17 11.77 -5.78
CA MET A 215 2.06 12.72 -5.51
C MET A 215 2.52 14.10 -5.06
N THR A 216 3.65 14.19 -4.39
CA THR A 216 4.18 15.47 -3.85
C THR A 216 5.17 16.14 -4.80
N HIS A 217 5.45 15.55 -5.96
CA HIS A 217 6.26 16.16 -6.99
C HIS A 217 5.50 17.29 -7.69
N ALA A 218 6.19 18.37 -8.05
CA ALA A 218 5.57 19.56 -8.64
C ALA A 218 4.78 19.30 -9.93
N ASP A 219 5.24 18.34 -10.72
CA ASP A 219 4.64 17.99 -12.02
C ASP A 219 3.61 16.86 -11.93
N TYR A 220 3.25 16.44 -10.72
CA TYR A 220 2.25 15.38 -10.57
C TYR A 220 0.84 15.95 -10.63
N ASP A 221 0.02 15.40 -11.51
CA ASP A 221 -1.39 15.78 -11.65
C ASP A 221 -2.27 15.05 -10.62
N CYS A 222 -2.46 15.71 -9.47
CA CYS A 222 -3.33 15.20 -8.40
C CYS A 222 -4.81 15.26 -8.78
N ASP A 223 -5.22 16.18 -9.67
CA ASP A 223 -6.61 16.30 -10.11
C ASP A 223 -6.98 15.11 -10.99
N ASP A 224 -6.10 14.69 -11.90
CA ASP A 224 -6.30 13.46 -12.69
C ASP A 224 -6.34 12.21 -11.79
N LEU A 225 -5.45 12.12 -10.78
CA LEU A 225 -5.51 11.01 -9.82
C LEU A 225 -6.85 10.97 -9.07
N ILE A 226 -7.32 12.11 -8.57
CA ILE A 226 -8.58 12.20 -7.83
C ILE A 226 -9.75 11.81 -8.74
N ALA A 227 -9.78 12.31 -9.98
CA ALA A 227 -10.81 11.96 -10.96
C ALA A 227 -10.80 10.45 -11.27
N LEU A 228 -9.61 9.87 -11.52
CA LEU A 228 -9.46 8.45 -11.77
C LEU A 228 -10.01 7.59 -10.61
N LEU A 229 -9.66 7.92 -9.38
CA LEU A 229 -10.11 7.18 -8.20
C LEU A 229 -11.61 7.29 -7.98
N ARG A 230 -12.20 8.49 -8.21
CA ARG A 230 -13.65 8.70 -8.15
C ARG A 230 -14.38 7.87 -9.21
N ASP A 231 -13.90 7.86 -10.45
CA ASP A 231 -14.47 7.09 -11.54
C ASP A 231 -14.42 5.59 -11.26
N PHE A 232 -13.28 5.10 -10.79
CA PHE A 232 -13.14 3.69 -10.43
C PHE A 232 -14.08 3.31 -9.29
N ARG A 233 -14.17 4.15 -8.26
CA ARG A 233 -15.08 3.96 -7.13
C ARG A 233 -16.55 4.01 -7.55
N ALA A 234 -16.92 4.84 -8.52
CA ALA A 234 -18.27 4.90 -9.04
C ALA A 234 -18.66 3.59 -9.76
N ARG A 235 -17.71 2.95 -10.45
CA ARG A 235 -17.93 1.62 -11.06
C ARG A 235 -17.96 0.48 -10.03
N HIS A 236 -17.26 0.64 -8.91
CA HIS A 236 -17.12 -0.37 -7.85
C HIS A 236 -17.52 0.21 -6.47
N PRO A 237 -18.79 0.59 -6.25
CA PRO A 237 -19.20 1.41 -5.10
C PRO A 237 -19.08 0.71 -3.73
N ARG A 238 -18.94 -0.62 -3.70
CA ARG A 238 -18.74 -1.40 -2.47
C ARG A 238 -17.28 -1.54 -2.07
N LEU A 239 -16.37 -1.14 -2.97
CA LEU A 239 -14.95 -1.40 -2.81
C LEU A 239 -14.27 -0.23 -2.09
N ARG A 240 -13.60 -0.51 -1.00
CA ARG A 240 -12.67 0.42 -0.37
C ARG A 240 -11.38 0.45 -1.19
N LEU A 241 -10.92 1.63 -1.56
CA LEU A 241 -9.68 1.81 -2.31
C LEU A 241 -8.58 2.26 -1.36
N ILE A 242 -7.39 1.64 -1.45
CA ILE A 242 -6.26 1.92 -0.57
C ILE A 242 -5.04 2.26 -1.42
N LEU A 243 -4.33 3.34 -1.07
CA LEU A 243 -3.03 3.75 -1.62
C LEU A 243 -1.95 3.65 -0.55
N GLU A 244 -0.74 3.25 -0.93
CA GLU A 244 0.43 3.11 -0.06
C GLU A 244 1.59 4.03 -0.47
N PRO A 245 1.44 5.38 -0.41
CA PRO A 245 2.57 6.25 -0.66
C PRO A 245 3.67 6.02 0.39
N GLY A 246 4.93 6.24 -0.03
CA GLY A 246 6.12 6.16 0.79
C GLY A 246 6.85 7.47 0.88
#